data_8c8847321d2aecb6e315f34db79d7850
#
_entry.id   8c8847321d2aecb6e315f34db79d7850
#
_cell.length_a   1.000
_cell.length_b   1.000
_cell.length_c   1.000
_cell.angle_alpha   90.00
_cell.angle_beta   90.00
_cell.angle_gamma   90.00
#
_symmetry.space_group_name_H-M   'P 1'
#
loop_
_entity.id
_entity.type
_entity.pdbx_description
1 polymer ?
#
loop_
_entity_poly.entity_id
_entity_poly.type
_entity_poly.pdbx_seq_one_letter_code
_entity_poly.pdbx_strand_id
1 'polypeptide(L)'
;MIIGIYGYQDSGKTMLVEELVRALVKKGFKVSSIKHTPHDKTIDCEGKDTWRHWKAGSDPVVFSSETETTMIKHSRTSADDIACMLMSEFKPDVLIIEGFKEGSFPKVAIGHVTPRKGTVLTNPKLGDLVKYVENEVAVERVNDKLPGLDCGKCGLDCDGLARAIVAGKRVLKDCKELSDINVKILVGGRRISAGKFVSSIVDDTVRGMLSSLKGYGPGKVVEIRLEPKKPKAKPSIRRK
;
A
#
# COMPACT_ATOMS: atom_id res chain seq x y z
N MET A 1 -0.46 5.78 2.44
CA MET A 1 -0.66 6.58 1.21
C MET A 1 0.39 6.26 0.16
N ILE A 2 0.02 6.15 -1.13
CA ILE A 2 0.98 6.01 -2.24
C ILE A 2 0.90 7.29 -3.09
N ILE A 3 2.06 7.83 -3.50
CA ILE A 3 2.14 9.01 -4.39
C ILE A 3 3.24 8.83 -5.44
N GLY A 4 2.91 9.09 -6.70
CA GLY A 4 3.87 9.04 -7.81
C GLY A 4 4.46 10.42 -8.11
N ILE A 5 5.75 10.50 -8.42
CA ILE A 5 6.40 11.71 -8.93
C ILE A 5 6.98 11.41 -10.30
N TYR A 6 6.51 12.09 -11.33
CA TYR A 6 6.93 11.85 -12.71
C TYR A 6 7.28 13.13 -13.46
N GLY A 7 8.05 12.98 -14.51
CA GLY A 7 8.54 14.06 -15.38
C GLY A 7 9.57 13.51 -16.36
N TYR A 8 10.10 14.35 -17.24
CA TYR A 8 11.21 13.97 -18.10
C TYR A 8 12.51 13.81 -17.33
N GLN A 9 13.53 13.23 -17.97
CA GLN A 9 14.88 13.19 -17.43
C GLN A 9 15.30 14.62 -17.06
N ASP A 10 16.10 14.76 -16.00
CA ASP A 10 16.69 16.02 -15.53
C ASP A 10 15.68 17.15 -15.18
N SER A 11 14.42 16.78 -14.93
CA SER A 11 13.37 17.73 -14.52
C SER A 11 13.35 18.04 -13.01
N GLY A 12 14.34 17.61 -12.23
CA GLY A 12 14.41 17.86 -10.79
C GLY A 12 13.62 16.89 -9.90
N LYS A 13 13.09 15.77 -10.46
CA LYS A 13 12.29 14.78 -9.68
C LYS A 13 13.01 14.25 -8.45
N THR A 14 14.24 13.81 -8.63
CA THR A 14 15.02 13.18 -7.55
C THR A 14 15.27 14.16 -6.42
N MET A 15 15.59 15.41 -6.73
CA MET A 15 15.75 16.48 -5.74
C MET A 15 14.45 16.70 -4.96
N LEU A 16 13.31 16.79 -5.63
CA LEU A 16 12.01 16.93 -4.96
C LEU A 16 11.68 15.71 -4.10
N VAL A 17 11.97 14.48 -4.56
CA VAL A 17 11.78 13.27 -3.76
C VAL A 17 12.61 13.32 -2.48
N GLU A 18 13.89 13.69 -2.57
CA GLU A 18 14.76 13.81 -1.42
C GLU A 18 14.26 14.86 -0.41
N GLU A 19 13.88 16.04 -0.90
CA GLU A 19 13.33 17.11 -0.06
C GLU A 19 12.02 16.69 0.62
N LEU A 20 11.13 16.01 -0.12
CA LEU A 20 9.87 15.50 0.39
C LEU A 20 10.11 14.44 1.48
N VAL A 21 11.01 13.47 1.22
CA VAL A 21 11.39 12.44 2.21
C VAL A 21 11.90 13.09 3.48
N ARG A 22 12.87 14.04 3.39
CA ARG A 22 13.42 14.74 4.56
C ARG A 22 12.33 15.47 5.34
N ALA A 23 11.43 16.18 4.65
CA ALA A 23 10.34 16.92 5.27
C ALA A 23 9.35 16.01 6.01
N LEU A 24 8.96 14.90 5.40
CA LEU A 24 8.02 13.94 5.99
C LEU A 24 8.64 13.18 7.17
N VAL A 25 9.88 12.70 7.03
CA VAL A 25 10.61 12.03 8.13
C VAL A 25 10.79 12.98 9.32
N LYS A 26 11.13 14.24 9.09
CA LYS A 26 11.21 15.26 10.15
C LYS A 26 9.88 15.45 10.90
N LYS A 27 8.76 15.21 10.24
CA LYS A 27 7.41 15.26 10.82
C LYS A 27 6.98 13.92 11.47
N GLY A 28 7.85 12.90 11.48
CA GLY A 28 7.61 11.61 12.12
C GLY A 28 6.88 10.60 11.24
N PHE A 29 6.73 10.85 9.93
CA PHE A 29 6.18 9.86 9.01
C PHE A 29 7.20 8.77 8.69
N LYS A 30 6.73 7.52 8.62
CA LYS A 30 7.49 6.40 8.09
C LYS A 30 7.35 6.42 6.55
N VAL A 31 8.48 6.65 5.86
CA VAL A 31 8.50 6.83 4.41
C VAL A 31 9.27 5.71 3.76
N SER A 32 8.72 5.14 2.67
CA SER A 32 9.41 4.25 1.75
C SER A 32 9.42 4.85 0.35
N SER A 33 10.37 4.45 -0.50
CA SER A 33 10.44 4.93 -1.87
C SER A 33 10.73 3.81 -2.86
N ILE A 34 10.22 3.95 -4.08
CA ILE A 34 10.52 3.12 -5.24
C ILE A 34 11.11 4.02 -6.32
N LYS A 35 12.27 3.67 -6.86
CA LYS A 35 12.79 4.25 -8.09
C LYS A 35 12.42 3.35 -9.25
N HIS A 36 11.58 3.83 -10.15
CA HIS A 36 11.22 3.11 -11.37
C HIS A 36 11.95 3.71 -12.58
N THR A 37 12.49 2.85 -13.42
CA THR A 37 13.06 3.20 -14.73
C THR A 37 12.51 2.26 -15.80
N PRO A 38 12.14 2.78 -17.01
CA PRO A 38 11.73 1.92 -18.12
C PRO A 38 12.94 1.27 -18.83
N HIS A 39 14.15 1.67 -18.49
CA HIS A 39 15.37 1.16 -19.12
C HIS A 39 15.82 -0.15 -18.47
N ASP A 40 16.44 -1.01 -19.28
CA ASP A 40 17.09 -2.24 -18.81
C ASP A 40 18.39 -1.86 -18.08
N LYS A 41 18.28 -1.70 -16.76
CA LYS A 41 19.38 -1.36 -15.86
C LYS A 41 19.31 -2.23 -14.63
N THR A 42 20.47 -2.68 -14.17
CA THR A 42 20.62 -3.40 -12.91
C THR A 42 21.51 -2.62 -11.96
N ILE A 43 21.30 -2.82 -10.66
CA ILE A 43 22.21 -2.38 -9.59
C ILE A 43 23.25 -3.46 -9.28
N ASP A 44 23.02 -4.70 -9.75
CA ASP A 44 23.96 -5.81 -9.58
C ASP A 44 25.16 -5.64 -10.52
N CYS A 45 26.33 -6.06 -10.05
CA CYS A 45 27.58 -5.96 -10.81
C CYS A 45 27.97 -7.33 -11.36
N GLU A 46 28.21 -7.38 -12.68
CA GLU A 46 28.69 -8.58 -13.36
C GLU A 46 29.99 -9.11 -12.72
N GLY A 47 30.04 -10.42 -12.50
CA GLY A 47 31.19 -11.11 -11.90
C GLY A 47 31.27 -11.09 -10.38
N LYS A 48 30.42 -10.31 -9.68
CA LYS A 48 30.31 -10.36 -8.21
C LYS A 48 29.51 -11.58 -7.75
N ASP A 49 29.59 -11.90 -6.46
CA ASP A 49 29.00 -13.12 -5.92
C ASP A 49 27.48 -13.18 -6.12
N THR A 50 26.76 -12.08 -5.90
CA THR A 50 25.31 -11.98 -6.14
C THR A 50 24.97 -12.29 -7.60
N TRP A 51 25.69 -11.73 -8.54
CA TRP A 51 25.51 -11.99 -9.96
C TRP A 51 25.82 -13.45 -10.32
N ARG A 52 26.87 -14.05 -9.73
CA ARG A 52 27.24 -15.45 -9.94
C ARG A 52 26.18 -16.40 -9.39
N HIS A 53 25.61 -16.11 -8.20
CA HIS A 53 24.50 -16.88 -7.63
C HIS A 53 23.27 -16.84 -8.55
N TRP A 54 22.92 -15.65 -9.07
CA TRP A 54 21.84 -15.53 -10.05
C TRP A 54 22.13 -16.35 -11.31
N LYS A 55 23.31 -16.25 -11.90
CA LYS A 55 23.67 -17.03 -13.09
C LYS A 55 23.64 -18.54 -12.84
N ALA A 56 23.86 -18.98 -11.63
CA ALA A 56 23.69 -20.37 -11.20
C ALA A 56 22.24 -20.81 -10.98
N GLY A 57 21.27 -19.87 -11.09
CA GLY A 57 19.83 -20.14 -11.00
C GLY A 57 19.12 -19.67 -9.73
N SER A 58 19.79 -18.94 -8.83
CA SER A 58 19.16 -18.35 -7.66
C SER A 58 18.35 -17.10 -8.03
N ASP A 59 17.06 -17.05 -7.70
CA ASP A 59 16.20 -15.87 -7.88
C ASP A 59 15.03 -15.90 -6.85
N PRO A 60 14.96 -14.96 -5.90
CA PRO A 60 15.85 -13.81 -5.71
C PRO A 60 17.20 -14.18 -5.06
N VAL A 61 18.18 -13.27 -5.23
CA VAL A 61 19.44 -13.27 -4.48
C VAL A 61 19.37 -12.20 -3.40
N VAL A 62 19.82 -12.53 -2.19
CA VAL A 62 19.90 -11.56 -1.08
C VAL A 62 21.35 -11.34 -0.72
N PHE A 63 21.80 -10.09 -0.75
CA PHE A 63 23.03 -9.62 -0.14
C PHE A 63 22.72 -9.09 1.25
N SER A 64 23.50 -9.48 2.24
CA SER A 64 23.37 -8.98 3.61
C SER A 64 24.73 -8.68 4.19
N SER A 65 24.87 -7.52 4.80
CA SER A 65 26.04 -7.06 5.53
C SER A 65 25.64 -6.52 6.90
N GLU A 66 26.58 -5.99 7.66
CA GLU A 66 26.30 -5.34 8.95
C GLU A 66 25.44 -4.06 8.80
N THR A 67 25.48 -3.43 7.64
CA THR A 67 24.84 -2.10 7.41
C THR A 67 23.73 -2.12 6.39
N GLU A 68 23.60 -3.19 5.58
CA GLU A 68 22.70 -3.21 4.43
C GLU A 68 22.16 -4.61 4.16
N THR A 69 20.89 -4.67 3.77
CA THR A 69 20.29 -5.85 3.16
C THR A 69 19.64 -5.47 1.85
N THR A 70 20.10 -6.07 0.74
CA THR A 70 19.59 -5.85 -0.60
C THR A 70 19.03 -7.16 -1.17
N MET A 71 17.79 -7.14 -1.63
CA MET A 71 17.16 -8.25 -2.35
C MET A 71 17.13 -7.92 -3.84
N ILE A 72 17.77 -8.74 -4.65
CA ILE A 72 17.86 -8.61 -6.10
C ILE A 72 17.03 -9.70 -6.75
N LYS A 73 16.02 -9.30 -7.49
CA LYS A 73 15.17 -10.18 -8.29
C LYS A 73 15.36 -9.82 -9.77
N HIS A 74 15.91 -10.74 -10.54
CA HIS A 74 16.24 -10.51 -11.96
C HIS A 74 15.06 -10.71 -12.91
N SER A 75 13.83 -10.77 -12.39
CA SER A 75 12.60 -10.80 -13.17
C SER A 75 11.81 -9.50 -13.00
N ARG A 76 11.10 -9.11 -14.06
CA ARG A 76 10.25 -7.92 -14.00
C ARG A 76 9.13 -8.13 -12.99
N THR A 77 9.06 -7.26 -12.00
CA THR A 77 7.93 -7.16 -11.07
C THR A 77 7.20 -5.85 -11.34
N SER A 78 5.88 -5.86 -11.34
CA SER A 78 5.12 -4.63 -11.55
C SER A 78 5.33 -3.64 -10.39
N ALA A 79 5.23 -2.34 -10.68
CA ALA A 79 5.33 -1.33 -9.62
C ALA A 79 4.21 -1.48 -8.58
N ASP A 80 3.03 -1.95 -8.99
CA ASP A 80 1.91 -2.22 -8.10
C ASP A 80 2.19 -3.40 -7.15
N ASP A 81 2.82 -4.49 -7.64
CA ASP A 81 3.22 -5.62 -6.80
C ASP A 81 4.31 -5.23 -5.79
N ILE A 82 5.29 -4.44 -6.23
CA ILE A 82 6.34 -3.91 -5.34
C ILE A 82 5.71 -3.00 -4.28
N ALA A 83 4.80 -2.13 -4.68
CA ALA A 83 4.09 -1.25 -3.76
C ALA A 83 3.27 -2.05 -2.74
N CYS A 84 2.54 -3.08 -3.19
CA CYS A 84 1.77 -3.97 -2.32
C CYS A 84 2.69 -4.67 -1.29
N MET A 85 3.83 -5.21 -1.73
CA MET A 85 4.82 -5.84 -0.86
C MET A 85 5.36 -4.86 0.19
N LEU A 86 5.77 -3.66 -0.22
CA LEU A 86 6.30 -2.66 0.71
C LEU A 86 5.24 -2.18 1.71
N MET A 87 4.01 -1.97 1.26
CA MET A 87 2.90 -1.56 2.13
C MET A 87 2.53 -2.64 3.14
N SER A 88 2.58 -3.92 2.76
CA SER A 88 2.24 -5.03 3.66
C SER A 88 3.33 -5.31 4.69
N GLU A 89 4.60 -5.37 4.27
CA GLU A 89 5.71 -5.77 5.13
C GLU A 89 6.23 -4.62 6.00
N PHE A 90 6.46 -3.45 5.38
CA PHE A 90 7.07 -2.32 6.09
C PHE A 90 6.05 -1.33 6.66
N LYS A 91 4.81 -1.37 6.17
CA LYS A 91 3.70 -0.50 6.62
C LYS A 91 4.11 0.98 6.71
N PRO A 92 4.68 1.58 5.66
CA PRO A 92 5.00 2.99 5.67
C PRO A 92 3.72 3.83 5.69
N ASP A 93 3.79 5.02 6.29
CA ASP A 93 2.72 6.02 6.18
C ASP A 93 2.62 6.56 4.76
N VAL A 94 3.78 6.71 4.09
CA VAL A 94 3.88 7.24 2.73
C VAL A 94 4.84 6.39 1.89
N LEU A 95 4.38 5.94 0.74
CA LEU A 95 5.20 5.31 -0.29
C LEU A 95 5.31 6.25 -1.48
N ILE A 96 6.53 6.70 -1.79
CA ILE A 96 6.83 7.59 -2.91
C ILE A 96 7.34 6.74 -4.08
N ILE A 97 6.74 6.88 -5.27
CA ILE A 97 7.19 6.20 -6.47
C ILE A 97 7.73 7.22 -7.46
N GLU A 98 9.06 7.22 -7.68
CA GLU A 98 9.70 8.07 -8.65
C GLU A 98 9.74 7.41 -10.03
N GLY A 99 9.29 8.12 -11.07
CA GLY A 99 9.44 7.74 -12.48
C GLY A 99 8.34 6.85 -13.05
N PHE A 100 7.31 6.46 -12.28
CA PHE A 100 6.20 5.65 -12.75
C PHE A 100 5.01 6.52 -13.16
N LYS A 101 4.59 6.43 -14.43
CA LYS A 101 3.58 7.31 -15.04
C LYS A 101 2.18 6.69 -15.06
N GLU A 102 2.07 5.36 -14.98
CA GLU A 102 0.84 4.61 -15.33
C GLU A 102 0.00 4.18 -14.11
N GLY A 103 0.45 4.24 -12.90
CA GLY A 103 -0.29 3.79 -11.70
C GLY A 103 -1.64 4.48 -11.49
N SER A 104 -2.52 3.87 -10.72
CA SER A 104 -3.83 4.40 -10.33
C SER A 104 -3.78 5.39 -9.15
N PHE A 105 -2.65 5.50 -8.46
CA PHE A 105 -2.44 6.38 -7.32
C PHE A 105 -2.30 7.86 -7.74
N PRO A 106 -2.48 8.81 -6.80
CA PRO A 106 -2.22 10.23 -7.02
C PRO A 106 -0.80 10.49 -7.52
N LYS A 107 -0.66 11.42 -8.47
CA LYS A 107 0.62 11.72 -9.12
C LYS A 107 0.93 13.21 -9.10
N VAL A 108 2.22 13.52 -9.04
CA VAL A 108 2.78 14.86 -9.16
C VAL A 108 3.60 14.93 -10.44
N ALA A 109 3.27 15.91 -11.28
CA ALA A 109 3.99 16.19 -12.52
C ALA A 109 5.09 17.22 -12.28
N ILE A 110 6.32 16.96 -12.77
CA ILE A 110 7.46 17.87 -12.64
C ILE A 110 8.03 18.20 -14.01
N GLY A 111 8.29 19.50 -14.23
CA GLY A 111 8.77 20.04 -15.49
C GLY A 111 7.63 20.30 -16.49
N HIS A 112 8.00 20.46 -17.75
CA HIS A 112 7.05 20.73 -18.85
C HIS A 112 6.51 19.41 -19.42
N VAL A 113 5.59 18.77 -18.66
CA VAL A 113 4.94 17.53 -19.10
C VAL A 113 3.43 17.71 -19.12
N THR A 114 2.77 17.10 -20.09
CA THR A 114 1.31 17.05 -20.11
C THR A 114 0.82 16.21 -18.92
N PRO A 115 -0.04 16.77 -18.05
CA PRO A 115 -0.58 16.05 -16.91
C PRO A 115 -1.32 14.77 -17.34
N ARG A 116 -1.02 13.67 -16.69
CA ARG A 116 -1.69 12.37 -16.91
C ARG A 116 -2.86 12.18 -15.95
N LYS A 117 -3.73 11.22 -16.24
CA LYS A 117 -4.84 10.87 -15.36
C LYS A 117 -4.33 10.58 -13.94
N GLY A 118 -4.98 11.17 -12.95
CA GLY A 118 -4.59 11.07 -11.54
C GLY A 118 -3.49 12.06 -11.12
N THR A 119 -3.09 13.01 -11.97
CA THR A 119 -2.21 14.12 -11.57
C THR A 119 -2.97 15.08 -10.68
N VAL A 120 -2.51 15.25 -9.47
CA VAL A 120 -3.11 16.10 -8.42
C VAL A 120 -2.39 17.44 -8.27
N LEU A 121 -1.10 17.47 -8.57
CA LEU A 121 -0.27 18.68 -8.51
C LEU A 121 0.70 18.71 -9.71
N THR A 122 0.99 19.92 -10.19
CA THR A 122 1.98 20.16 -11.24
C THR A 122 2.96 21.22 -10.75
N ASN A 123 4.25 20.92 -10.78
CA ASN A 123 5.33 21.78 -10.30
C ASN A 123 5.04 22.42 -8.92
N PRO A 124 4.60 21.65 -7.90
CA PRO A 124 4.25 22.21 -6.61
C PRO A 124 5.49 22.75 -5.89
N LYS A 125 5.28 23.77 -5.06
CA LYS A 125 6.26 24.08 -4.01
C LYS A 125 6.30 22.93 -2.99
N LEU A 126 7.46 22.68 -2.40
CA LEU A 126 7.61 21.61 -1.41
C LEU A 126 6.57 21.71 -0.28
N GLY A 127 6.32 22.93 0.24
CA GLY A 127 5.34 23.13 1.32
C GLY A 127 3.92 22.71 0.96
N ASP A 128 3.48 22.95 -0.28
CA ASP A 128 2.15 22.56 -0.75
C ASP A 128 2.05 21.06 -0.94
N LEU A 129 3.11 20.43 -1.45
CA LEU A 129 3.19 18.98 -1.60
C LEU A 129 3.17 18.27 -0.23
N VAL A 130 3.93 18.77 0.74
CA VAL A 130 3.92 18.24 2.11
C VAL A 130 2.53 18.34 2.72
N LYS A 131 1.87 19.50 2.64
CA LYS A 131 0.49 19.68 3.14
C LYS A 131 -0.50 18.72 2.48
N TYR A 132 -0.39 18.54 1.16
CA TYR A 132 -1.22 17.59 0.43
C TYR A 132 -1.03 16.17 0.98
N VAL A 133 0.21 15.71 1.13
CA VAL A 133 0.52 14.36 1.65
C VAL A 133 0.02 14.20 3.08
N GLU A 134 0.24 15.17 3.95
CA GLU A 134 -0.25 15.14 5.34
C GLU A 134 -1.77 15.00 5.39
N ASN A 135 -2.48 15.79 4.57
CA ASN A 135 -3.94 15.73 4.51
C ASN A 135 -4.43 14.36 4.01
N GLU A 136 -3.85 13.83 2.94
CA GLU A 136 -4.25 12.53 2.39
C GLU A 136 -3.95 11.38 3.36
N VAL A 137 -2.81 11.39 4.07
CA VAL A 137 -2.52 10.41 5.13
C VAL A 137 -3.54 10.52 6.25
N ALA A 138 -3.94 11.72 6.64
CA ALA A 138 -4.97 11.91 7.67
C ALA A 138 -6.33 11.36 7.20
N VAL A 139 -6.71 11.60 5.95
CA VAL A 139 -7.93 11.06 5.34
C VAL A 139 -7.89 9.53 5.30
N GLU A 140 -6.79 8.91 4.86
CA GLU A 140 -6.65 7.44 4.87
C GLU A 140 -6.77 6.85 6.28
N ARG A 141 -6.14 7.48 7.28
CA ARG A 141 -6.24 7.05 8.70
C ARG A 141 -7.68 7.12 9.23
N VAL A 142 -8.46 8.09 8.78
CA VAL A 142 -9.90 8.16 9.11
C VAL A 142 -10.68 7.11 8.34
N ASN A 143 -10.44 6.96 7.03
CA ASN A 143 -11.07 5.94 6.20
C ASN A 143 -10.85 4.52 6.74
N ASP A 144 -9.68 4.25 7.31
CA ASP A 144 -9.36 2.97 7.95
C ASP A 144 -10.26 2.65 9.16
N LYS A 145 -10.82 3.68 9.79
CA LYS A 145 -11.77 3.54 10.91
C LYS A 145 -13.22 3.46 10.44
N LEU A 146 -13.50 3.81 9.19
CA LEU A 146 -14.84 3.74 8.61
C LEU A 146 -15.10 2.36 7.99
N PRO A 147 -16.35 1.90 7.90
CA PRO A 147 -16.69 0.57 7.36
C PRO A 147 -16.42 0.43 5.85
N GLY A 148 -16.28 1.53 5.09
CA GLY A 148 -16.02 1.51 3.65
C GLY A 148 -17.21 1.04 2.81
N LEU A 149 -18.43 1.21 3.29
CA LEU A 149 -19.66 0.75 2.61
C LEU A 149 -20.16 1.70 1.53
N ASP A 150 -19.72 2.95 1.56
CA ASP A 150 -20.20 4.05 0.70
C ASP A 150 -21.76 4.14 0.64
N CYS A 151 -22.42 3.78 1.75
CA CYS A 151 -23.86 3.58 1.83
C CYS A 151 -24.68 4.87 1.81
N GLY A 152 -24.06 6.04 1.90
CA GLY A 152 -24.72 7.35 1.88
C GLY A 152 -25.60 7.67 3.11
N LYS A 153 -25.75 6.79 4.09
CA LYS A 153 -26.65 6.98 5.25
C LYS A 153 -26.30 8.21 6.13
N CYS A 154 -25.08 8.68 6.07
CA CYS A 154 -24.62 9.92 6.73
C CYS A 154 -24.72 11.16 5.83
N GLY A 155 -25.23 11.01 4.60
CA GLY A 155 -25.29 12.05 3.58
C GLY A 155 -24.04 12.19 2.72
N LEU A 156 -23.01 11.35 2.95
CA LEU A 156 -21.74 11.34 2.23
C LEU A 156 -21.32 9.88 1.96
N ASP A 157 -20.42 9.68 0.99
CA ASP A 157 -19.64 8.44 0.91
C ASP A 157 -18.56 8.40 2.01
N CYS A 158 -17.86 7.29 2.14
CA CYS A 158 -16.87 7.15 3.21
C CYS A 158 -15.68 8.10 3.03
N ASP A 159 -15.22 8.33 1.81
CA ASP A 159 -14.12 9.29 1.54
C ASP A 159 -14.55 10.73 1.85
N GLY A 160 -15.74 11.15 1.41
CA GLY A 160 -16.30 12.45 1.72
C GLY A 160 -16.49 12.67 3.22
N LEU A 161 -16.93 11.64 3.96
CA LEU A 161 -17.02 11.72 5.41
C LEU A 161 -15.64 11.85 6.04
N ALA A 162 -14.66 11.06 5.59
CA ALA A 162 -13.29 11.14 6.11
C ALA A 162 -12.68 12.53 5.88
N ARG A 163 -12.84 13.09 4.68
CA ARG A 163 -12.38 14.46 4.37
C ARG A 163 -13.08 15.51 5.22
N ALA A 164 -14.40 15.36 5.46
CA ALA A 164 -15.15 16.27 6.32
C ALA A 164 -14.69 16.19 7.79
N ILE A 165 -14.30 14.99 8.25
CA ILE A 165 -13.75 14.79 9.60
C ILE A 165 -12.36 15.44 9.72
N VAL A 166 -11.47 15.21 8.76
CA VAL A 166 -10.13 15.84 8.74
C VAL A 166 -10.25 17.36 8.67
N ALA A 167 -11.24 17.89 7.97
CA ALA A 167 -11.54 19.31 7.92
C ALA A 167 -12.24 19.88 9.20
N GLY A 168 -12.48 19.05 10.23
CA GLY A 168 -13.15 19.46 11.47
C GLY A 168 -14.65 19.73 11.35
N LYS A 169 -15.28 19.37 10.23
CA LYS A 169 -16.72 19.63 9.96
C LYS A 169 -17.64 18.48 10.43
N ARG A 170 -17.10 17.32 10.66
CA ARG A 170 -17.79 16.09 11.05
C ARG A 170 -16.99 15.30 12.07
N VAL A 171 -17.60 14.27 12.67
CA VAL A 171 -16.95 13.34 13.60
C VAL A 171 -17.22 11.90 13.20
N LEU A 172 -16.43 10.95 13.69
CA LEU A 172 -16.59 9.51 13.36
C LEU A 172 -17.99 8.98 13.67
N LYS A 173 -18.61 9.47 14.76
CA LYS A 173 -19.97 9.08 15.19
C LYS A 173 -21.08 9.49 14.19
N ASP A 174 -20.78 10.35 13.23
CA ASP A 174 -21.73 10.69 12.15
C ASP A 174 -21.95 9.52 11.20
N CYS A 175 -21.02 8.57 11.12
CA CYS A 175 -21.20 7.33 10.37
C CYS A 175 -22.25 6.45 11.05
N LYS A 176 -23.37 6.18 10.35
CA LYS A 176 -24.49 5.35 10.87
C LYS A 176 -24.18 3.86 10.91
N GLU A 177 -23.15 3.43 10.18
CA GLU A 177 -22.67 2.04 10.11
C GLU A 177 -21.35 1.84 10.89
N LEU A 178 -20.92 2.81 11.68
CA LEU A 178 -19.76 2.65 12.52
C LEU A 178 -19.99 1.52 13.54
N SER A 179 -19.06 0.57 13.59
CA SER A 179 -19.07 -0.53 14.55
C SER A 179 -17.94 -0.32 15.55
N ASP A 180 -18.18 -0.71 16.80
CA ASP A 180 -17.13 -0.78 17.83
C ASP A 180 -16.20 -1.99 17.59
N ILE A 181 -16.61 -2.91 16.70
CA ILE A 181 -15.87 -4.09 16.32
C ILE A 181 -14.98 -3.76 15.12
N ASN A 182 -13.66 -3.84 15.31
CA ASN A 182 -12.69 -3.55 14.26
C ASN A 182 -12.31 -4.82 13.48
N VAL A 183 -13.14 -5.19 12.51
CA VAL A 183 -12.86 -6.30 11.58
C VAL A 183 -12.37 -5.75 10.25
N LYS A 184 -11.19 -6.17 9.81
CA LYS A 184 -10.63 -5.87 8.47
C LYS A 184 -10.58 -7.16 7.65
N ILE A 185 -11.30 -7.21 6.55
CA ILE A 185 -11.30 -8.34 5.62
C ILE A 185 -10.48 -7.93 4.40
N LEU A 186 -9.46 -8.72 4.07
CA LEU A 186 -8.60 -8.51 2.91
C LEU A 186 -8.69 -9.72 1.98
N VAL A 187 -8.93 -9.50 0.70
CA VAL A 187 -8.92 -10.54 -0.34
C VAL A 187 -7.99 -10.08 -1.45
N GLY A 188 -6.91 -10.84 -1.69
CA GLY A 188 -5.88 -10.44 -2.65
C GLY A 188 -5.26 -9.07 -2.33
N GLY A 189 -5.09 -8.75 -1.04
CA GLY A 189 -4.57 -7.45 -0.57
C GLY A 189 -5.58 -6.29 -0.63
N ARG A 190 -6.78 -6.50 -1.17
CA ARG A 190 -7.82 -5.47 -1.26
C ARG A 190 -8.78 -5.59 -0.06
N ARG A 191 -9.08 -4.45 0.57
CA ARG A 191 -10.07 -4.39 1.65
C ARG A 191 -11.47 -4.65 1.11
N ILE A 192 -12.19 -5.57 1.77
CA ILE A 192 -13.62 -5.82 1.55
C ILE A 192 -14.39 -5.06 2.64
N SER A 193 -15.34 -4.25 2.21
CA SER A 193 -16.19 -3.47 3.11
C SER A 193 -17.14 -4.39 3.90
N ALA A 194 -17.23 -4.17 5.21
CA ALA A 194 -18.11 -4.93 6.09
C ALA A 194 -18.88 -3.97 7.00
N GLY A 195 -20.19 -4.03 6.95
CA GLY A 195 -21.08 -3.29 7.87
C GLY A 195 -21.10 -3.91 9.26
N LYS A 196 -21.77 -3.24 10.21
CA LYS A 196 -21.87 -3.68 11.62
C LYS A 196 -22.24 -5.15 11.76
N PHE A 197 -23.30 -5.56 11.09
CA PHE A 197 -23.82 -6.93 11.17
C PHE A 197 -22.80 -7.98 10.69
N VAL A 198 -22.17 -7.75 9.52
CA VAL A 198 -21.17 -8.66 8.98
C VAL A 198 -19.93 -8.68 9.87
N SER A 199 -19.48 -7.53 10.36
CA SER A 199 -18.34 -7.44 11.28
C SER A 199 -18.59 -8.20 12.58
N SER A 200 -19.81 -8.11 13.16
CA SER A 200 -20.16 -8.88 14.35
C SER A 200 -20.14 -10.39 14.09
N ILE A 201 -20.80 -10.84 13.02
CA ILE A 201 -20.80 -12.28 12.68
C ILE A 201 -19.38 -12.81 12.49
N VAL A 202 -18.53 -12.08 11.76
CA VAL A 202 -17.15 -12.51 11.51
C VAL A 202 -16.35 -12.56 12.81
N ASP A 203 -16.44 -11.52 13.65
CA ASP A 203 -15.72 -11.49 14.94
C ASP A 203 -16.16 -12.61 15.86
N ASP A 204 -17.49 -12.77 16.07
CA ASP A 204 -18.06 -13.79 16.95
C ASP A 204 -17.74 -15.21 16.48
N THR A 205 -17.85 -15.46 15.16
CA THR A 205 -17.54 -16.77 14.58
C THR A 205 -16.06 -17.12 14.73
N VAL A 206 -15.19 -16.19 14.36
CA VAL A 206 -13.74 -16.41 14.41
C VAL A 206 -13.29 -16.62 15.86
N ARG A 207 -13.70 -15.76 16.77
CA ARG A 207 -13.36 -15.89 18.20
C ARG A 207 -13.94 -17.14 18.82
N GLY A 208 -15.19 -17.48 18.47
CA GLY A 208 -15.82 -18.73 18.90
C GLY A 208 -15.03 -19.97 18.48
N MET A 209 -14.59 -20.04 17.21
CA MET A 209 -13.75 -21.13 16.71
C MET A 209 -12.39 -21.21 17.44
N LEU A 210 -11.78 -20.05 17.71
CA LEU A 210 -10.48 -19.98 18.35
C LEU A 210 -10.51 -20.23 19.85
N SER A 211 -11.66 -20.03 20.51
CA SER A 211 -11.82 -20.15 21.96
C SER A 211 -11.49 -21.56 22.50
N SER A 212 -11.64 -22.59 21.66
CA SER A 212 -11.29 -23.97 21.97
C SER A 212 -9.83 -24.33 21.78
N LEU A 213 -9.01 -23.42 21.22
CA LEU A 213 -7.61 -23.69 20.91
C LEU A 213 -6.68 -23.29 22.08
N LYS A 214 -5.71 -24.17 22.38
CA LYS A 214 -4.64 -23.84 23.34
C LYS A 214 -3.85 -22.63 22.85
N GLY A 215 -3.64 -21.64 23.75
CA GLY A 215 -2.88 -20.42 23.44
C GLY A 215 -3.74 -19.24 22.99
N TYR A 216 -5.04 -19.43 22.74
CA TYR A 216 -5.94 -18.32 22.54
C TYR A 216 -6.14 -17.56 23.85
N GLY A 217 -6.06 -16.22 23.78
CA GLY A 217 -6.36 -15.32 24.89
C GLY A 217 -7.34 -14.24 24.46
N PRO A 218 -8.44 -14.01 25.20
CA PRO A 218 -9.37 -12.94 24.88
C PRO A 218 -8.67 -11.57 24.89
N GLY A 219 -9.12 -10.64 24.06
CA GLY A 219 -8.57 -9.27 23.99
C GLY A 219 -7.33 -9.11 23.09
N LYS A 220 -6.78 -10.19 22.52
CA LYS A 220 -5.67 -10.11 21.54
C LYS A 220 -6.20 -9.89 20.12
N VAL A 221 -5.33 -9.26 19.30
CA VAL A 221 -5.58 -9.17 17.86
C VAL A 221 -5.48 -10.57 17.26
N VAL A 222 -6.42 -10.91 16.40
CA VAL A 222 -6.46 -12.18 15.67
C VAL A 222 -6.21 -11.90 14.20
N GLU A 223 -5.23 -12.55 13.61
CA GLU A 223 -4.94 -12.55 12.18
C GLU A 223 -5.11 -13.95 11.62
N ILE A 224 -5.92 -14.09 10.57
CA ILE A 224 -6.13 -15.35 9.85
C ILE A 224 -5.74 -15.13 8.39
N ARG A 225 -4.81 -15.94 7.90
CA ARG A 225 -4.40 -15.97 6.50
C ARG A 225 -4.86 -17.28 5.86
N LEU A 226 -5.63 -17.18 4.81
CA LEU A 226 -6.09 -18.32 4.03
C LEU A 226 -5.39 -18.31 2.67
N GLU A 227 -4.65 -19.37 2.38
CA GLU A 227 -4.04 -19.56 1.06
C GLU A 227 -5.07 -20.08 0.04
N PRO A 228 -4.93 -19.75 -1.25
CA PRO A 228 -5.80 -20.29 -2.29
C PRO A 228 -5.77 -21.83 -2.27
N LYS A 229 -6.94 -22.46 -2.29
CA LYS A 229 -7.00 -23.91 -2.46
C LYS A 229 -6.47 -24.26 -3.86
N LYS A 230 -5.49 -25.18 -3.92
CA LYS A 230 -5.08 -25.75 -5.20
C LYS A 230 -6.33 -26.31 -5.91
N PRO A 231 -6.56 -26.03 -7.20
CA PRO A 231 -7.67 -26.61 -7.92
C PRO A 231 -7.56 -28.12 -7.83
N LYS A 232 -8.65 -28.81 -7.43
CA LYS A 232 -8.70 -30.27 -7.45
C LYS A 232 -8.43 -30.69 -8.89
N ALA A 233 -7.43 -31.55 -9.10
CA ALA A 233 -7.16 -32.13 -10.42
C ALA A 233 -8.47 -32.76 -10.94
N LYS A 234 -8.91 -32.33 -12.13
CA LYS A 234 -10.07 -33.00 -12.77
C LYS A 234 -9.73 -34.48 -12.94
N PRO A 235 -10.61 -35.40 -12.55
CA PRO A 235 -10.36 -36.82 -12.80
C PRO A 235 -10.12 -37.02 -14.29
N SER A 236 -9.00 -37.65 -14.64
CA SER A 236 -8.69 -38.01 -16.02
C SER A 236 -9.77 -38.97 -16.51
N ILE A 237 -10.63 -38.54 -17.42
CA ILE A 237 -11.57 -39.42 -18.13
C ILE A 237 -10.70 -40.30 -19.01
N ARG A 238 -10.39 -41.52 -18.56
CA ARG A 238 -9.84 -42.56 -19.46
C ARG A 238 -10.90 -42.85 -20.52
N ARG A 239 -10.70 -42.35 -21.72
CA ARG A 239 -11.44 -42.84 -22.88
C ARG A 239 -11.02 -44.29 -23.10
N LYS A 240 -12.00 -45.20 -23.02
CA LYS A 240 -11.88 -46.58 -23.48
C LYS A 240 -11.94 -46.61 -25.00
#